data_cb9eca68696ccd49c4dc46b2f2d60268
#
_entry.id   cb9eca68696ccd49c4dc46b2f2d60268
#
_cell.length_a   1.000
_cell.length_b   1.000
_cell.length_c   1.000
_cell.angle_alpha   90.00
_cell.angle_beta   90.00
_cell.angle_gamma   90.00
#
_symmetry.space_group_name_H-M   'P 1'
#
loop_
_entity.id
_entity.type
_entity.pdbx_description
1 polymer ?
#
loop_
_entity_poly.entity_id
_entity_poly.type
_entity_poly.pdbx_seq_one_letter_code
_entity_poly.pdbx_strand_id
1 'polypeptide(L)'
;AAIAEDYPYDAVDTCAADGMCATACPVRINTGDLMKRLRAERHGERAQAAGEAVAEHWGGVSGTARVALRAAATLPRLAAAASAVARRVLPEDLVPLYSREVPAGGDTRPAAVYPANPAVVFFPTCLHQVFAPAETQQTGEHADRGARPSDTAGRGSGYAFLALCEAAGIAVAVPEGIGGMCCGTPWESKGFTDGARSMARRVVDGLWNSTRQGRLPVVVDASSCTHGLAGLGHLLPDDERVPRLRIEDAVAFTAREILPALTVPAKAASLTLHPTCSTTHLGIGEELRTVAEAVADEVVVPTGWGCCGYAGDRGMLHPELTDGATREEAADVAAYPTETYASCNRTCEMGMSRATGQVYRHVLELLAERCAPQDAGAHRTR
;
A
#
# COMPACT_ATOMS: atom_id res chain seq x y z
N ALA A 1 -24.93 -0.94 30.79
CA ALA A 1 -24.95 0.49 30.42
C ALA A 1 -23.53 0.96 30.02
N ALA A 2 -22.49 0.81 30.86
CA ALA A 2 -21.12 1.29 30.56
C ALA A 2 -20.53 0.71 29.25
N ILE A 3 -20.59 -0.62 29.04
CA ILE A 3 -20.08 -1.23 27.81
C ILE A 3 -20.77 -0.69 26.55
N ALA A 4 -22.04 -0.32 26.61
CA ALA A 4 -22.75 0.22 25.44
C ALA A 4 -22.38 1.66 25.12
N GLU A 5 -21.84 2.43 26.07
CA GLU A 5 -21.34 3.79 25.86
C GLU A 5 -19.94 3.76 25.23
N ASP A 6 -19.08 2.84 25.65
CA ASP A 6 -17.69 2.75 25.21
C ASP A 6 -17.56 2.00 23.87
N TYR A 7 -18.47 1.04 23.60
CA TYR A 7 -18.41 0.17 22.43
C TYR A 7 -18.32 0.90 21.07
N PRO A 8 -19.00 2.03 20.82
CA PRO A 8 -18.82 2.77 19.57
C PRO A 8 -17.39 3.17 19.29
N TYR A 9 -16.67 3.70 20.27
CA TYR A 9 -15.27 4.10 20.12
C TYR A 9 -14.35 2.88 20.21
N ASP A 10 -14.37 2.14 21.31
CA ASP A 10 -13.39 1.09 21.62
C ASP A 10 -13.43 -0.11 20.65
N ALA A 11 -14.56 -0.36 20.00
CA ALA A 11 -14.71 -1.47 19.09
C ALA A 11 -14.92 -1.02 17.65
N VAL A 12 -15.93 -0.16 17.38
CA VAL A 12 -16.35 0.10 15.99
C VAL A 12 -15.43 1.11 15.30
N ASP A 13 -15.12 2.22 15.97
CA ASP A 13 -14.39 3.33 15.34
C ASP A 13 -12.87 3.07 15.34
N THR A 14 -12.33 2.47 16.39
CA THR A 14 -10.89 2.21 16.53
C THR A 14 -10.42 0.90 15.89
N CYS A 15 -11.31 -0.02 15.52
CA CYS A 15 -10.91 -1.27 14.87
C CYS A 15 -10.21 -1.00 13.52
N ALA A 16 -9.01 -1.54 13.35
CA ALA A 16 -8.27 -1.48 12.09
C ALA A 16 -8.97 -2.24 10.93
N ALA A 17 -9.89 -3.16 11.27
CA ALA A 17 -10.58 -4.05 10.33
C ALA A 17 -9.59 -4.83 9.41
N ASP A 18 -8.39 -5.08 9.92
CA ASP A 18 -7.29 -5.75 9.25
C ASP A 18 -7.38 -7.29 9.28
N GLY A 19 -8.28 -7.85 10.11
CA GLY A 19 -8.50 -9.28 10.23
C GLY A 19 -7.42 -10.04 11.02
N MET A 20 -6.40 -9.38 11.57
CA MET A 20 -5.34 -10.06 12.34
C MET A 20 -5.86 -10.76 13.59
N CYS A 21 -6.99 -10.33 14.14
CA CYS A 21 -7.67 -11.05 15.23
C CYS A 21 -8.02 -12.50 14.85
N ALA A 22 -8.29 -12.79 13.58
CA ALA A 22 -8.56 -14.14 13.11
C ALA A 22 -7.30 -15.03 13.10
N THR A 23 -6.11 -14.45 12.93
CA THR A 23 -4.86 -15.22 12.98
C THR A 23 -4.50 -15.67 14.38
N ALA A 24 -4.83 -14.86 15.39
CA ALA A 24 -4.65 -15.18 16.80
C ALA A 24 -5.78 -16.04 17.39
N CYS A 25 -6.94 -16.10 16.74
CA CYS A 25 -8.11 -16.84 17.22
C CYS A 25 -8.06 -18.32 16.79
N PRO A 26 -8.12 -19.30 17.72
CA PRO A 26 -8.10 -20.72 17.38
C PRO A 26 -9.23 -21.16 16.43
N VAL A 27 -10.37 -20.46 16.48
CA VAL A 27 -11.55 -20.71 15.64
C VAL A 27 -11.68 -19.71 14.49
N ARG A 28 -10.64 -18.90 14.26
CA ARG A 28 -10.50 -17.92 13.15
C ARG A 28 -11.65 -16.92 13.04
N ILE A 29 -12.15 -16.42 14.17
CA ILE A 29 -13.17 -15.36 14.17
C ILE A 29 -12.53 -14.03 13.77
N ASN A 30 -13.00 -13.48 12.65
CA ASN A 30 -12.64 -12.13 12.19
C ASN A 30 -13.65 -11.11 12.73
N THR A 31 -13.31 -10.43 13.82
CA THR A 31 -14.17 -9.35 14.35
C THR A 31 -14.18 -8.12 13.45
N GLY A 32 -13.19 -7.93 12.59
CA GLY A 32 -13.14 -6.83 11.63
C GLY A 32 -14.33 -6.82 10.67
N ASP A 33 -14.83 -8.00 10.25
CA ASP A 33 -16.00 -8.09 9.37
C ASP A 33 -17.29 -7.69 10.10
N LEU A 34 -17.40 -7.96 11.40
CA LEU A 34 -18.49 -7.45 12.22
C LEU A 34 -18.43 -5.92 12.30
N MET A 35 -17.23 -5.35 12.52
CA MET A 35 -17.06 -3.89 12.61
C MET A 35 -17.40 -3.20 11.29
N LYS A 36 -17.01 -3.77 10.16
CA LYS A 36 -17.41 -3.25 8.83
C LYS A 36 -18.93 -3.21 8.65
N ARG A 37 -19.63 -4.27 9.08
CA ARG A 37 -21.10 -4.32 9.05
C ARG A 37 -21.73 -3.27 9.95
N LEU A 38 -21.26 -3.14 11.19
CA LEU A 38 -21.77 -2.14 12.12
C LEU A 38 -21.52 -0.70 11.63
N ARG A 39 -20.40 -0.45 10.95
CA ARG A 39 -20.14 0.82 10.27
C ARG A 39 -21.15 1.06 9.14
N ALA A 40 -21.43 0.04 8.33
CA ALA A 40 -22.38 0.16 7.23
C ALA A 40 -23.81 0.45 7.73
N GLU A 41 -24.23 -0.16 8.83
CA GLU A 41 -25.54 0.06 9.47
C GLU A 41 -25.72 1.48 10.00
N ARG A 42 -24.62 2.19 10.32
CA ARG A 42 -24.66 3.60 10.76
C ARG A 42 -24.91 4.58 9.61
N HIS A 43 -24.70 4.16 8.36
CA HIS A 43 -24.84 5.02 7.18
C HIS A 43 -26.24 4.92 6.59
N GLY A 44 -27.00 6.02 6.64
CA GLY A 44 -28.26 6.14 5.90
C GLY A 44 -28.04 6.36 4.39
N GLU A 45 -29.11 6.30 3.61
CA GLU A 45 -29.10 6.41 2.14
C GLU A 45 -28.28 7.61 1.61
N ARG A 46 -28.36 8.77 2.25
CA ARG A 46 -27.62 9.96 1.82
C ARG A 46 -26.10 9.81 1.99
N ALA A 47 -25.66 9.14 3.05
CA ALA A 47 -24.25 8.87 3.29
C ALA A 47 -23.74 7.84 2.29
N GLN A 48 -24.52 6.79 2.00
CA GLN A 48 -24.19 5.79 0.99
C GLN A 48 -24.08 6.44 -0.40
N ALA A 49 -25.03 7.28 -0.79
CA ALA A 49 -24.98 8.01 -2.06
C ALA A 49 -23.77 8.95 -2.16
N ALA A 50 -23.38 9.60 -1.06
CA ALA A 50 -22.17 10.42 -1.02
C ALA A 50 -20.91 9.56 -1.19
N GLY A 51 -20.84 8.38 -0.56
CA GLY A 51 -19.76 7.41 -0.73
C GLY A 51 -19.65 6.92 -2.16
N GLU A 52 -20.77 6.67 -2.83
CA GLU A 52 -20.83 6.28 -4.25
C GLU A 52 -20.35 7.42 -5.16
N ALA A 53 -20.80 8.66 -4.95
CA ALA A 53 -20.33 9.82 -5.71
C ALA A 53 -18.80 10.02 -5.59
N VAL A 54 -18.22 9.79 -4.41
CA VAL A 54 -16.76 9.80 -4.21
C VAL A 54 -16.10 8.69 -5.04
N ALA A 55 -16.69 7.50 -5.11
CA ALA A 55 -16.18 6.40 -5.92
C ALA A 55 -16.24 6.73 -7.42
N GLU A 56 -17.33 7.32 -7.89
CA GLU A 56 -17.50 7.73 -9.28
C GLU A 56 -16.45 8.78 -9.72
N HIS A 57 -16.08 9.68 -8.81
CA HIS A 57 -15.16 10.79 -9.10
C HIS A 57 -13.76 10.58 -8.50
N TRP A 58 -13.38 9.32 -8.19
CA TRP A 58 -12.16 8.98 -7.47
C TRP A 58 -10.88 9.58 -8.05
N GLY A 59 -10.76 9.65 -9.36
CA GLY A 59 -9.60 10.26 -10.01
C GLY A 59 -9.41 11.74 -9.64
N GLY A 60 -10.51 12.50 -9.58
CA GLY A 60 -10.51 13.88 -9.12
C GLY A 60 -10.24 14.01 -7.62
N VAL A 61 -10.87 13.13 -6.81
CA VAL A 61 -10.69 13.11 -5.35
C VAL A 61 -9.24 12.81 -4.97
N SER A 62 -8.66 11.74 -5.52
CA SER A 62 -7.26 11.37 -5.23
C SER A 62 -6.26 12.41 -5.75
N GLY A 63 -6.54 13.01 -6.92
CA GLY A 63 -5.76 14.11 -7.45
C GLY A 63 -5.80 15.37 -6.58
N THR A 64 -6.97 15.72 -6.07
CA THR A 64 -7.15 16.85 -5.15
C THR A 64 -6.45 16.57 -3.81
N ALA A 65 -6.58 15.36 -3.25
CA ALA A 65 -5.88 14.97 -2.03
C ALA A 65 -4.36 15.11 -2.19
N ARG A 66 -3.81 14.67 -3.33
CA ARG A 66 -2.39 14.84 -3.68
C ARG A 66 -1.95 16.31 -3.63
N VAL A 67 -2.71 17.20 -4.31
CA VAL A 67 -2.39 18.63 -4.36
C VAL A 67 -2.51 19.28 -2.98
N ALA A 68 -3.56 18.93 -2.23
CA ALA A 68 -3.77 19.43 -0.87
C ALA A 68 -2.63 19.02 0.08
N LEU A 69 -2.15 17.77 0.00
CA LEU A 69 -1.01 17.31 0.81
C LEU A 69 0.31 17.98 0.40
N ARG A 70 0.53 18.27 -0.89
CA ARG A 70 1.68 19.08 -1.33
C ARG A 70 1.63 20.49 -0.75
N ALA A 71 0.47 21.14 -0.80
CA ALA A 71 0.28 22.45 -0.19
C ALA A 71 0.44 22.42 1.34
N ALA A 72 -0.08 21.38 2.00
CA ALA A 72 0.06 21.19 3.44
C ALA A 72 1.52 21.03 3.87
N ALA A 73 2.33 20.31 3.09
CA ALA A 73 3.75 20.14 3.35
C ALA A 73 4.54 21.46 3.24
N THR A 74 4.11 22.40 2.38
CA THR A 74 4.74 23.72 2.27
C THR A 74 4.32 24.66 3.42
N LEU A 75 3.14 24.48 3.99
CA LEU A 75 2.56 25.32 5.06
C LEU A 75 2.09 24.48 6.27
N PRO A 76 2.96 23.69 6.91
CA PRO A 76 2.56 22.66 7.87
C PRO A 76 1.84 23.22 9.11
N ARG A 77 2.21 24.40 9.60
CA ARG A 77 1.53 25.03 10.74
C ARG A 77 0.10 25.44 10.42
N LEU A 78 -0.13 25.94 9.20
CA LEU A 78 -1.46 26.33 8.73
C LEU A 78 -2.34 25.09 8.50
N ALA A 79 -1.77 24.04 7.89
CA ALA A 79 -2.47 22.77 7.67
C ALA A 79 -2.90 22.12 9.00
N ALA A 80 -2.02 22.09 10.02
CA ALA A 80 -2.33 21.58 11.34
C ALA A 80 -3.46 22.40 12.02
N ALA A 81 -3.39 23.72 11.95
CA ALA A 81 -4.45 24.57 12.50
C ALA A 81 -5.79 24.38 11.77
N ALA A 82 -5.77 24.30 10.45
CA ALA A 82 -6.96 24.08 9.64
C ALA A 82 -7.62 22.73 9.93
N SER A 83 -6.85 21.64 10.02
CA SER A 83 -7.38 20.32 10.36
C SER A 83 -7.94 20.28 11.78
N ALA A 84 -7.28 20.92 12.76
CA ALA A 84 -7.77 21.02 14.13
C ALA A 84 -9.09 21.79 14.23
N VAL A 85 -9.25 22.87 13.44
CA VAL A 85 -10.52 23.64 13.38
C VAL A 85 -11.60 22.81 12.69
N ALA A 86 -11.27 22.14 11.59
CA ALA A 86 -12.22 21.29 10.86
C ALA A 86 -12.78 20.16 11.75
N ARG A 87 -11.95 19.53 12.60
CA ARG A 87 -12.39 18.50 13.57
C ARG A 87 -13.34 19.01 14.66
N ARG A 88 -13.44 20.33 14.89
CA ARG A 88 -14.43 20.91 15.82
C ARG A 88 -15.83 21.04 15.22
N VAL A 89 -15.91 21.01 13.88
CA VAL A 89 -17.16 21.23 13.15
C VAL A 89 -17.65 19.96 12.48
N LEU A 90 -16.72 19.10 12.05
CA LEU A 90 -16.99 17.83 11.38
C LEU A 90 -16.65 16.67 12.33
N PRO A 91 -17.28 15.49 12.14
CA PRO A 91 -16.94 14.29 12.90
C PRO A 91 -15.43 13.99 12.83
N GLU A 92 -14.84 13.64 13.96
CA GLU A 92 -13.39 13.36 14.07
C GLU A 92 -12.95 12.22 13.16
N ASP A 93 -13.83 11.24 12.91
CA ASP A 93 -13.59 10.11 12.01
C ASP A 93 -13.56 10.46 10.52
N LEU A 94 -13.92 11.70 10.15
CA LEU A 94 -13.89 12.16 8.76
C LEU A 94 -12.69 13.05 8.43
N VAL A 95 -12.13 13.71 9.44
CA VAL A 95 -11.08 14.71 9.25
C VAL A 95 -9.78 14.22 9.88
N PRO A 96 -8.80 13.75 9.09
CA PRO A 96 -7.48 13.43 9.60
C PRO A 96 -6.80 14.65 10.24
N LEU A 97 -6.18 14.45 11.40
CA LEU A 97 -5.33 15.46 11.99
C LEU A 97 -4.02 15.52 11.22
N TYR A 98 -3.74 16.68 10.62
CA TYR A 98 -2.48 16.88 9.94
C TYR A 98 -1.32 17.01 10.95
N SER A 99 -0.30 16.18 10.78
CA SER A 99 0.99 16.29 11.45
C SER A 99 2.11 16.39 10.41
N ARG A 100 3.31 16.77 10.84
CA ARG A 100 4.49 16.80 9.96
C ARG A 100 4.94 15.41 9.49
N GLU A 101 4.45 14.37 10.10
CA GLU A 101 4.72 12.98 9.76
C GLU A 101 3.88 12.52 8.56
N VAL A 102 2.79 13.24 8.24
CA VAL A 102 1.99 12.98 7.05
C VAL A 102 2.78 13.42 5.82
N PRO A 103 3.10 12.51 4.90
CA PRO A 103 3.87 12.84 3.71
C PRO A 103 3.19 13.88 2.81
N ALA A 104 3.99 14.57 2.02
CA ALA A 104 3.47 15.36 0.92
C ALA A 104 2.73 14.48 -0.10
N GLY A 105 1.96 15.08 -1.00
CA GLY A 105 1.38 14.37 -2.12
C GLY A 105 2.45 13.86 -3.09
N GLY A 106 2.32 12.60 -3.51
CA GLY A 106 3.29 11.92 -4.34
C GLY A 106 3.20 12.22 -5.83
N ASP A 107 3.80 11.36 -6.66
CA ASP A 107 3.72 11.44 -8.11
C ASP A 107 2.38 10.95 -8.65
N THR A 108 2.08 11.28 -9.90
CA THR A 108 0.95 10.67 -10.61
C THR A 108 1.22 9.19 -10.81
N ARG A 109 0.15 8.40 -10.85
CA ARG A 109 0.27 7.00 -11.24
C ARG A 109 0.85 6.88 -12.66
N PRO A 110 1.57 5.77 -12.98
CA PRO A 110 2.00 5.46 -14.32
C PRO A 110 0.87 5.62 -15.34
N ALA A 111 1.19 6.20 -16.50
CA ALA A 111 0.21 6.39 -17.57
C ALA A 111 -0.23 5.04 -18.16
N ALA A 112 -1.45 5.01 -18.68
CA ALA A 112 -1.96 3.86 -19.40
C ALA A 112 -1.05 3.52 -20.58
N VAL A 113 -0.68 2.25 -20.71
CA VAL A 113 0.15 1.72 -21.81
C VAL A 113 -0.26 0.29 -22.09
N TYR A 114 -0.29 -0.08 -23.36
CA TYR A 114 -0.60 -1.45 -23.78
C TYR A 114 0.35 -1.90 -24.90
N PRO A 115 1.48 -2.53 -24.57
CA PRO A 115 2.41 -3.04 -25.58
C PRO A 115 1.76 -4.19 -26.39
N ALA A 116 2.34 -4.53 -27.55
CA ALA A 116 1.79 -5.54 -28.43
C ALA A 116 1.60 -6.93 -27.74
N ASN A 117 2.57 -7.32 -26.93
CA ASN A 117 2.58 -8.61 -26.22
C ASN A 117 2.89 -8.42 -24.73
N PRO A 118 1.92 -7.88 -23.94
CA PRO A 118 2.13 -7.79 -22.51
C PRO A 118 2.12 -9.17 -21.87
N ALA A 119 3.02 -9.37 -20.92
CA ALA A 119 3.05 -10.56 -20.09
C ALA A 119 2.14 -10.43 -18.86
N VAL A 120 1.91 -9.19 -18.40
CA VAL A 120 1.22 -8.87 -17.17
C VAL A 120 0.47 -7.53 -17.30
N VAL A 121 -0.62 -7.40 -16.56
CA VAL A 121 -1.33 -6.12 -16.36
C VAL A 121 -0.95 -5.59 -15.00
N PHE A 122 -0.41 -4.40 -14.94
CA PHE A 122 -0.05 -3.74 -13.69
C PHE A 122 -1.16 -2.79 -13.24
N PHE A 123 -1.58 -2.94 -12.01
CA PHE A 123 -2.53 -2.07 -11.33
C PHE A 123 -1.78 -1.19 -10.32
N PRO A 124 -1.20 -0.05 -10.75
CA PRO A 124 -0.55 0.88 -9.82
C PRO A 124 -1.57 1.45 -8.84
N THR A 125 -1.28 1.34 -7.56
CA THR A 125 -2.21 1.78 -6.51
C THR A 125 -2.23 3.30 -6.36
N CYS A 126 -3.30 3.83 -5.75
CA CYS A 126 -3.40 5.28 -5.48
C CYS A 126 -2.56 5.73 -4.27
N LEU A 127 -2.00 4.79 -3.49
CA LEU A 127 -1.30 5.11 -2.25
C LEU A 127 -0.12 6.04 -2.46
N HIS A 128 0.77 5.75 -3.45
CA HIS A 128 1.92 6.59 -3.75
C HIS A 128 1.58 7.88 -4.53
N GLN A 129 0.38 7.97 -5.07
CA GLN A 129 -0.13 9.23 -5.60
C GLN A 129 -0.58 10.16 -4.47
N VAL A 130 -1.28 9.61 -3.49
CA VAL A 130 -1.79 10.37 -2.34
C VAL A 130 -0.65 10.71 -1.38
N PHE A 131 0.20 9.74 -1.05
CA PHE A 131 1.32 9.88 -0.11
C PHE A 131 2.64 9.66 -0.83
N ALA A 132 3.48 10.69 -0.92
CA ALA A 132 4.82 10.55 -1.47
C ALA A 132 5.58 9.41 -0.76
N PRO A 133 6.46 8.67 -1.46
CA PRO A 133 7.34 7.69 -0.84
C PRO A 133 8.24 8.36 0.21
N ALA A 134 8.82 7.57 1.10
CA ALA A 134 9.77 8.09 2.07
C ALA A 134 10.99 8.65 1.34
N GLU A 135 11.43 9.84 1.74
CA GLU A 135 12.66 10.44 1.19
C GLU A 135 13.86 9.57 1.57
N THR A 136 14.75 9.37 0.61
CA THR A 136 16.03 8.72 0.85
C THR A 136 16.84 9.67 1.75
N GLN A 137 17.08 9.30 3.00
CA GLN A 137 18.12 9.97 3.77
C GLN A 137 19.46 9.62 3.13
N GLN A 138 19.97 10.53 2.31
CA GLN A 138 21.37 10.47 1.89
C GLN A 138 22.21 10.74 3.14
N THR A 139 22.54 9.70 3.89
CA THR A 139 23.64 9.76 4.84
C THR A 139 24.89 9.99 4.00
N GLY A 140 25.55 11.14 4.20
CA GLY A 140 26.61 11.68 3.35
C GLY A 140 27.90 10.87 3.21
N GLU A 141 27.92 9.59 3.56
CA GLU A 141 29.11 8.72 3.48
C GLU A 141 29.07 7.67 2.33
N HIS A 142 27.96 7.52 1.61
CA HIS A 142 27.87 6.57 0.50
C HIS A 142 27.58 7.18 -0.88
N ALA A 143 27.67 8.50 -1.01
CA ALA A 143 27.43 9.22 -2.28
C ALA A 143 28.48 8.96 -3.38
N ASP A 144 29.54 8.18 -3.12
CA ASP A 144 30.71 8.04 -4.02
C ASP A 144 30.88 6.66 -4.66
N ARG A 145 29.84 5.87 -4.78
CA ARG A 145 29.91 4.60 -5.54
C ARG A 145 29.07 4.63 -6.80
N GLY A 146 29.33 5.56 -7.73
CA GLY A 146 29.10 5.41 -9.17
C GLY A 146 27.76 4.88 -9.68
N ALA A 147 26.78 4.61 -8.82
CA ALA A 147 25.44 4.22 -9.23
C ALA A 147 24.68 5.50 -9.64
N ARG A 148 24.34 5.61 -10.91
CA ARG A 148 23.35 6.60 -11.35
C ARG A 148 22.08 6.34 -10.54
N PRO A 149 21.45 7.38 -9.90
CA PRO A 149 20.12 7.22 -9.36
C PRO A 149 19.23 6.70 -10.51
N SER A 150 18.57 5.56 -10.30
CA SER A 150 17.59 5.11 -11.28
C SER A 150 16.55 6.24 -11.44
N ASP A 151 16.06 6.52 -12.66
CA ASP A 151 15.02 7.54 -12.92
C ASP A 151 13.74 7.31 -12.12
N THR A 152 13.68 6.23 -11.33
CA THR A 152 12.58 5.80 -10.46
C THR A 152 12.80 6.09 -8.99
N ALA A 153 14.03 6.49 -8.57
CA ALA A 153 14.32 6.79 -7.15
C ALA A 153 13.38 7.89 -6.63
N GLY A 154 12.71 7.60 -5.52
CA GLY A 154 11.77 8.54 -4.89
C GLY A 154 10.40 8.68 -5.58
N ARG A 155 10.07 7.84 -6.57
CA ARG A 155 8.77 7.86 -7.26
C ARG A 155 7.77 6.83 -6.75
N GLY A 156 8.20 5.94 -5.84
CA GLY A 156 7.36 4.96 -5.17
C GLY A 156 7.39 3.56 -5.82
N SER A 157 6.73 2.60 -5.13
CA SER A 157 6.73 1.18 -5.49
C SER A 157 6.26 0.89 -6.92
N GLY A 158 5.30 1.65 -7.44
CA GLY A 158 4.78 1.43 -8.79
C GLY A 158 5.82 1.68 -9.88
N TYR A 159 6.62 2.72 -9.74
CA TYR A 159 7.72 3.00 -10.68
C TYR A 159 8.89 2.05 -10.48
N ALA A 160 9.16 1.67 -9.23
CA ALA A 160 10.16 0.65 -8.92
C ALA A 160 9.81 -0.70 -9.56
N PHE A 161 8.55 -1.13 -9.46
CA PHE A 161 8.07 -2.35 -10.10
C PHE A 161 8.23 -2.32 -11.63
N LEU A 162 7.87 -1.19 -12.28
CA LEU A 162 8.03 -1.04 -13.72
C LEU A 162 9.51 -1.12 -14.15
N ALA A 163 10.42 -0.49 -13.40
CA ALA A 163 11.84 -0.56 -13.68
C ALA A 163 12.41 -1.98 -13.50
N LEU A 164 11.95 -2.69 -12.47
CA LEU A 164 12.32 -4.09 -12.25
C LEU A 164 11.83 -5.00 -13.39
N CYS A 165 10.59 -4.80 -13.86
CA CYS A 165 10.05 -5.50 -15.02
C CYS A 165 10.85 -5.19 -16.30
N GLU A 166 11.21 -3.93 -16.54
CA GLU A 166 12.03 -3.52 -17.67
C GLU A 166 13.40 -4.19 -17.63
N ALA A 167 14.06 -4.20 -16.46
CA ALA A 167 15.34 -4.87 -16.27
C ALA A 167 15.26 -6.40 -16.50
N ALA A 168 14.13 -7.02 -16.17
CA ALA A 168 13.87 -8.45 -16.41
C ALA A 168 13.33 -8.75 -17.82
N GLY A 169 13.13 -7.73 -18.68
CA GLY A 169 12.58 -7.92 -20.02
C GLY A 169 11.09 -8.28 -20.06
N ILE A 170 10.33 -7.98 -19.00
CA ILE A 170 8.91 -8.28 -18.86
C ILE A 170 8.08 -7.09 -19.39
N ALA A 171 7.28 -7.33 -20.43
CA ALA A 171 6.40 -6.32 -21.01
C ALA A 171 5.13 -6.14 -20.15
N VAL A 172 4.88 -4.92 -19.69
CA VAL A 172 3.81 -4.57 -18.75
C VAL A 172 2.76 -3.70 -19.43
N ALA A 173 1.48 -4.07 -19.29
CA ALA A 173 0.35 -3.22 -19.63
C ALA A 173 -0.16 -2.47 -18.39
N VAL A 174 -0.53 -1.21 -18.54
CA VAL A 174 -1.23 -0.42 -17.51
C VAL A 174 -2.62 -0.07 -18.05
N PRO A 175 -3.72 -0.39 -17.34
CA PRO A 175 -5.08 -0.21 -17.82
C PRO A 175 -5.43 1.24 -18.16
N GLU A 176 -6.23 1.44 -19.20
CA GLU A 176 -6.90 2.72 -19.41
C GLU A 176 -7.82 3.05 -18.24
N GLY A 177 -7.93 4.33 -17.90
CA GLY A 177 -8.78 4.78 -16.80
C GLY A 177 -8.26 4.45 -15.40
N ILE A 178 -7.03 3.93 -15.28
CA ILE A 178 -6.41 3.58 -13.98
C ILE A 178 -6.48 4.70 -12.96
N GLY A 179 -6.43 5.97 -13.40
CA GLY A 179 -6.59 7.15 -12.54
C GLY A 179 -7.90 7.19 -11.76
N GLY A 180 -8.96 6.60 -12.29
CA GLY A 180 -10.29 6.49 -11.66
C GLY A 180 -10.53 5.19 -10.89
N MET A 181 -9.57 4.27 -10.83
CA MET A 181 -9.70 2.97 -10.17
C MET A 181 -9.06 2.97 -8.77
N CYS A 182 -9.63 2.18 -7.87
CA CYS A 182 -9.12 1.92 -6.53
C CYS A 182 -9.45 0.47 -6.14
N CYS A 183 -8.68 -0.12 -5.22
CA CYS A 183 -8.96 -1.46 -4.70
C CYS A 183 -10.30 -1.59 -3.94
N GLY A 184 -10.95 -0.47 -3.61
CA GLY A 184 -12.23 -0.47 -2.89
C GLY A 184 -12.11 -0.44 -1.36
N THR A 185 -10.97 -0.81 -0.81
CA THR A 185 -10.73 -0.88 0.65
C THR A 185 -11.16 0.37 1.43
N PRO A 186 -10.96 1.63 0.96
CA PRO A 186 -11.41 2.80 1.69
C PRO A 186 -12.92 2.84 1.95
N TRP A 187 -13.73 2.40 1.00
CA TRP A 187 -15.19 2.34 1.16
C TRP A 187 -15.61 1.17 2.03
N GLU A 188 -15.04 -0.02 1.76
CA GLU A 188 -15.36 -1.23 2.49
C GLU A 188 -15.04 -1.10 3.98
N SER A 189 -13.85 -0.60 4.34
CA SER A 189 -13.43 -0.44 5.72
C SER A 189 -14.28 0.58 6.51
N LYS A 190 -14.84 1.57 5.81
CA LYS A 190 -15.70 2.60 6.41
C LYS A 190 -17.19 2.27 6.34
N GLY A 191 -17.59 1.18 5.68
CA GLY A 191 -18.99 0.77 5.56
C GLY A 191 -19.80 1.48 4.45
N PHE A 192 -19.14 2.10 3.48
CA PHE A 192 -19.80 2.68 2.29
C PHE A 192 -20.01 1.61 1.22
N THR A 193 -20.99 0.75 1.41
CA THR A 193 -21.21 -0.45 0.59
C THR A 193 -21.53 -0.15 -0.87
N ASP A 194 -22.27 0.93 -1.14
CA ASP A 194 -22.65 1.31 -2.52
C ASP A 194 -21.44 1.84 -3.28
N GLY A 195 -20.62 2.67 -2.63
CA GLY A 195 -19.35 3.14 -3.18
C GLY A 195 -18.36 1.99 -3.43
N ALA A 196 -18.27 1.02 -2.52
CA ALA A 196 -17.44 -0.18 -2.71
C ALA A 196 -17.87 -0.98 -3.93
N ARG A 197 -19.18 -1.24 -4.11
CA ARG A 197 -19.71 -1.96 -5.27
C ARG A 197 -19.54 -1.19 -6.58
N SER A 198 -19.76 0.13 -6.56
CA SER A 198 -19.55 1.01 -7.74
C SER A 198 -18.10 0.95 -8.20
N MET A 199 -17.15 1.07 -7.26
CA MET A 199 -15.71 0.95 -7.56
C MET A 199 -15.33 -0.45 -8.03
N ALA A 200 -15.86 -1.51 -7.41
CA ALA A 200 -15.60 -2.90 -7.80
C ALA A 200 -16.02 -3.17 -9.25
N ARG A 201 -17.21 -2.71 -9.68
CA ARG A 201 -17.67 -2.84 -11.07
C ARG A 201 -16.71 -2.14 -12.04
N ARG A 202 -16.31 -0.89 -11.74
CA ARG A 202 -15.36 -0.14 -12.57
C ARG A 202 -14.02 -0.86 -12.71
N VAL A 203 -13.51 -1.42 -11.63
CA VAL A 203 -12.25 -2.15 -11.62
C VAL A 203 -12.37 -3.44 -12.44
N VAL A 204 -13.45 -4.21 -12.25
CA VAL A 204 -13.69 -5.44 -13.04
C VAL A 204 -13.79 -5.12 -14.51
N ASP A 205 -14.54 -4.07 -14.90
CA ASP A 205 -14.68 -3.67 -16.31
C ASP A 205 -13.33 -3.30 -16.94
N GLY A 206 -12.51 -2.48 -16.24
CA GLY A 206 -11.20 -2.07 -16.73
C GLY A 206 -10.19 -3.23 -16.80
N LEU A 207 -10.15 -4.06 -15.76
CA LEU A 207 -9.25 -5.20 -15.72
C LEU A 207 -9.64 -6.29 -16.71
N TRP A 208 -10.95 -6.56 -16.89
CA TRP A 208 -11.43 -7.54 -17.86
C TRP A 208 -10.91 -7.25 -19.26
N ASN A 209 -11.01 -6.01 -19.69
CA ASN A 209 -10.52 -5.57 -20.99
C ASN A 209 -9.01 -5.68 -21.10
N SER A 210 -8.29 -5.16 -20.08
CA SER A 210 -6.84 -5.10 -20.09
C SER A 210 -6.17 -6.47 -19.94
N THR A 211 -6.80 -7.43 -19.24
CA THR A 211 -6.28 -8.79 -19.04
C THR A 211 -6.59 -9.76 -20.19
N ARG A 212 -7.15 -9.28 -21.28
CA ARG A 212 -7.65 -10.15 -22.36
C ARG A 212 -8.63 -11.21 -21.81
N GLN A 213 -9.61 -10.76 -21.03
CA GLN A 213 -10.63 -11.59 -20.38
C GLN A 213 -10.07 -12.59 -19.35
N GLY A 214 -9.17 -12.10 -18.49
CA GLY A 214 -8.56 -12.87 -17.40
C GLY A 214 -7.40 -13.78 -17.83
N ARG A 215 -6.92 -13.68 -19.06
CA ARG A 215 -5.77 -14.47 -19.54
C ARG A 215 -4.44 -13.99 -18.99
N LEU A 216 -4.29 -12.68 -18.77
CA LEU A 216 -3.10 -12.10 -18.17
C LEU A 216 -3.29 -11.92 -16.66
N PRO A 217 -2.26 -12.15 -15.85
CA PRO A 217 -2.32 -11.82 -14.43
C PRO A 217 -2.36 -10.31 -14.21
N VAL A 218 -2.98 -9.89 -13.10
CA VAL A 218 -2.98 -8.52 -12.62
C VAL A 218 -2.04 -8.43 -11.44
N VAL A 219 -1.02 -7.60 -11.54
CA VAL A 219 -0.05 -7.37 -10.46
C VAL A 219 -0.30 -6.02 -9.80
N VAL A 220 -0.27 -5.98 -8.47
CA VAL A 220 -0.64 -4.83 -7.64
C VAL A 220 0.51 -4.48 -6.71
N ASP A 221 0.90 -3.21 -6.61
CA ASP A 221 2.10 -2.74 -5.92
C ASP A 221 1.92 -2.40 -4.42
N ALA A 222 0.82 -2.81 -3.82
CA ALA A 222 0.62 -2.66 -2.37
C ALA A 222 -0.20 -3.83 -1.83
N SER A 223 0.33 -4.54 -0.85
CA SER A 223 -0.28 -5.77 -0.31
C SER A 223 -1.70 -5.58 0.21
N SER A 224 -2.01 -4.43 0.82
CA SER A 224 -3.39 -4.11 1.25
C SER A 224 -4.36 -3.93 0.09
N CYS A 225 -3.90 -3.38 -1.03
CA CYS A 225 -4.71 -3.26 -2.24
C CYS A 225 -4.85 -4.58 -2.97
N THR A 226 -3.81 -5.42 -2.98
CA THR A 226 -3.87 -6.80 -3.48
C THR A 226 -4.92 -7.59 -2.73
N HIS A 227 -4.91 -7.53 -1.39
CA HIS A 227 -5.90 -8.18 -0.54
C HIS A 227 -7.32 -7.66 -0.80
N GLY A 228 -7.49 -6.33 -0.94
CA GLY A 228 -8.79 -5.74 -1.28
C GLY A 228 -9.33 -6.21 -2.64
N LEU A 229 -8.49 -6.27 -3.67
CA LEU A 229 -8.87 -6.76 -5.00
C LEU A 229 -9.14 -8.27 -5.02
N ALA A 230 -8.43 -9.05 -4.21
CA ALA A 230 -8.74 -10.48 -4.04
C ALA A 230 -10.14 -10.71 -3.42
N GLY A 231 -10.65 -9.73 -2.67
CA GLY A 231 -11.98 -9.72 -2.07
C GLY A 231 -13.14 -9.33 -3.01
N LEU A 232 -12.90 -8.99 -4.28
CA LEU A 232 -13.94 -8.54 -5.23
C LEU A 232 -15.16 -9.47 -5.32
N GLY A 233 -14.98 -10.78 -5.12
CA GLY A 233 -16.07 -11.75 -5.13
C GLY A 233 -17.10 -11.54 -4.02
N HIS A 234 -16.74 -10.93 -2.90
CA HIS A 234 -17.68 -10.59 -1.82
C HIS A 234 -18.57 -9.38 -2.20
N LEU A 235 -18.04 -8.46 -3.00
CA LEU A 235 -18.75 -7.26 -3.46
C LEU A 235 -19.63 -7.56 -4.70
N LEU A 236 -19.17 -8.45 -5.56
CA LEU A 236 -19.81 -8.82 -6.84
C LEU A 236 -19.93 -10.35 -6.96
N PRO A 237 -20.74 -11.03 -6.11
CA PRO A 237 -20.81 -12.47 -6.05
C PRO A 237 -21.37 -13.11 -7.34
N ASP A 238 -22.19 -12.36 -8.09
CA ASP A 238 -22.86 -12.85 -9.31
C ASP A 238 -22.09 -12.50 -10.59
N ASP A 239 -20.91 -11.83 -10.49
CA ASP A 239 -20.11 -11.47 -11.66
C ASP A 239 -19.13 -12.59 -12.03
N GLU A 240 -19.47 -13.37 -13.06
CA GLU A 240 -18.69 -14.51 -13.54
C GLU A 240 -17.25 -14.15 -14.00
N ARG A 241 -16.96 -12.87 -14.20
CA ARG A 241 -15.63 -12.38 -14.59
C ARG A 241 -14.65 -12.38 -13.42
N VAL A 242 -15.15 -12.11 -12.20
CA VAL A 242 -14.30 -11.97 -11.00
C VAL A 242 -13.43 -13.19 -10.73
N PRO A 243 -13.94 -14.43 -10.70
CA PRO A 243 -13.12 -15.61 -10.44
C PRO A 243 -12.09 -15.89 -11.55
N ARG A 244 -12.19 -15.23 -12.69
CA ARG A 244 -11.23 -15.37 -13.80
C ARG A 244 -10.10 -14.34 -13.76
N LEU A 245 -10.22 -13.29 -12.94
CA LEU A 245 -9.16 -12.33 -12.73
C LEU A 245 -8.13 -12.89 -11.72
N ARG A 246 -6.91 -13.07 -12.17
CA ARG A 246 -5.81 -13.54 -11.32
C ARG A 246 -5.10 -12.32 -10.74
N ILE A 247 -5.38 -12.03 -9.47
CA ILE A 247 -4.78 -10.90 -8.75
C ILE A 247 -3.56 -11.40 -7.99
N GLU A 248 -2.42 -10.77 -8.21
CA GLU A 248 -1.13 -11.12 -7.61
C GLU A 248 -0.48 -9.89 -6.98
N ASP A 249 0.29 -10.10 -5.91
CA ASP A 249 1.08 -9.05 -5.29
C ASP A 249 2.40 -8.83 -6.03
N ALA A 250 2.82 -7.58 -6.16
CA ALA A 250 4.05 -7.23 -6.87
C ALA A 250 5.30 -7.82 -6.18
N VAL A 251 5.28 -7.99 -4.86
CA VAL A 251 6.38 -8.62 -4.14
C VAL A 251 6.46 -10.11 -4.49
N ALA A 252 5.32 -10.81 -4.49
CA ALA A 252 5.27 -12.22 -4.85
C ALA A 252 5.64 -12.44 -6.32
N PHE A 253 5.14 -11.60 -7.23
CA PHE A 253 5.51 -11.63 -8.64
C PHE A 253 7.02 -11.36 -8.83
N THR A 254 7.56 -10.39 -8.11
CA THR A 254 8.99 -10.07 -8.16
C THR A 254 9.85 -11.25 -7.70
N ALA A 255 9.50 -11.89 -6.59
CA ALA A 255 10.25 -13.05 -6.09
C ALA A 255 10.32 -14.21 -7.09
N ARG A 256 9.19 -14.48 -7.77
CA ARG A 256 9.08 -15.65 -8.67
C ARG A 256 9.54 -15.38 -10.10
N GLU A 257 9.19 -14.23 -10.66
CA GLU A 257 9.34 -13.98 -12.10
C GLU A 257 10.46 -12.98 -12.42
N ILE A 258 10.75 -12.05 -11.53
CA ILE A 258 11.68 -10.95 -11.79
C ILE A 258 13.07 -11.28 -11.23
N LEU A 259 13.18 -11.64 -9.95
CA LEU A 259 14.47 -11.89 -9.30
C LEU A 259 15.36 -12.92 -10.02
N PRO A 260 14.84 -14.02 -10.58
CA PRO A 260 15.68 -14.98 -11.30
C PRO A 260 16.38 -14.40 -12.53
N ALA A 261 15.86 -13.29 -13.08
CA ALA A 261 16.43 -12.60 -14.25
C ALA A 261 17.31 -11.40 -13.89
N LEU A 262 17.43 -11.07 -12.59
CA LEU A 262 18.18 -9.89 -12.14
C LEU A 262 19.52 -10.26 -11.53
N THR A 263 20.44 -9.29 -11.58
CA THR A 263 21.68 -9.31 -10.79
C THR A 263 21.61 -8.18 -9.79
N VAL A 264 21.86 -8.46 -8.52
CA VAL A 264 21.92 -7.47 -7.44
C VAL A 264 23.37 -7.37 -6.95
N PRO A 265 24.18 -6.46 -7.50
CA PRO A 265 25.62 -6.43 -7.30
C PRO A 265 26.05 -5.96 -5.90
N ALA A 266 25.22 -5.21 -5.21
CA ALA A 266 25.54 -4.69 -3.89
C ALA A 266 24.32 -4.75 -2.97
N LYS A 267 24.44 -5.51 -1.89
CA LYS A 267 23.42 -5.59 -0.84
C LYS A 267 23.73 -4.63 0.31
N ALA A 268 22.72 -4.26 1.07
CA ALA A 268 22.92 -3.68 2.39
C ALA A 268 23.47 -4.74 3.36
N ALA A 269 24.19 -4.33 4.39
CA ALA A 269 24.67 -5.28 5.39
C ALA A 269 23.50 -5.90 6.17
N SER A 270 22.49 -5.10 6.52
CA SER A 270 21.33 -5.57 7.27
C SER A 270 20.04 -4.80 6.95
N LEU A 271 18.90 -5.46 7.12
CA LEU A 271 17.57 -4.90 6.87
C LEU A 271 16.59 -5.35 7.93
N THR A 272 15.90 -4.40 8.55
CA THR A 272 14.70 -4.69 9.35
C THR A 272 13.49 -4.73 8.43
N LEU A 273 12.78 -5.86 8.43
CA LEU A 273 11.59 -6.10 7.64
C LEU A 273 10.34 -6.06 8.52
N HIS A 274 9.40 -5.18 8.20
CA HIS A 274 8.05 -5.19 8.77
C HIS A 274 7.09 -5.92 7.82
N PRO A 275 6.69 -7.17 8.09
CA PRO A 275 5.62 -7.84 7.36
C PRO A 275 4.29 -7.14 7.62
N THR A 276 3.39 -7.13 6.64
CA THR A 276 2.09 -6.50 6.79
C THR A 276 1.00 -7.52 7.14
N CYS A 277 -0.10 -7.08 7.77
CA CYS A 277 -1.28 -7.92 7.96
C CYS A 277 -1.76 -8.52 6.62
N SER A 278 -1.70 -7.75 5.55
CA SER A 278 -2.12 -8.19 4.22
C SER A 278 -1.21 -9.27 3.64
N THR A 279 0.12 -9.23 3.87
CA THR A 279 1.02 -10.31 3.44
C THR A 279 0.72 -11.62 4.16
N THR A 280 0.32 -11.55 5.43
CA THR A 280 -0.14 -12.73 6.19
C THR A 280 -1.42 -13.31 5.59
N HIS A 281 -2.42 -12.48 5.26
CA HIS A 281 -3.66 -12.93 4.64
C HIS A 281 -3.48 -13.48 3.22
N LEU A 282 -2.55 -12.90 2.46
CA LEU A 282 -2.20 -13.36 1.10
C LEU A 282 -1.30 -14.60 1.11
N GLY A 283 -0.68 -14.95 2.24
CA GLY A 283 0.23 -16.07 2.35
C GLY A 283 1.56 -15.88 1.61
N ILE A 284 2.01 -14.63 1.45
CA ILE A 284 3.22 -14.26 0.66
C ILE A 284 4.41 -13.85 1.55
N GLY A 285 4.46 -14.34 2.77
CA GLY A 285 5.54 -14.00 3.71
C GLY A 285 6.91 -14.47 3.25
N GLU A 286 6.99 -15.65 2.65
CA GLU A 286 8.25 -16.21 2.12
C GLU A 286 8.75 -15.43 0.90
N GLU A 287 7.86 -15.02 0.00
CA GLU A 287 8.20 -14.19 -1.15
C GLU A 287 8.70 -12.81 -0.70
N LEU A 288 8.06 -12.22 0.32
CA LEU A 288 8.51 -10.97 0.90
C LEU A 288 9.92 -11.10 1.50
N ARG A 289 10.18 -12.19 2.23
CA ARG A 289 11.51 -12.50 2.76
C ARG A 289 12.53 -12.68 1.64
N THR A 290 12.20 -13.44 0.60
CA THR A 290 13.07 -13.67 -0.57
C THR A 290 13.49 -12.36 -1.22
N VAL A 291 12.55 -11.42 -1.41
CA VAL A 291 12.88 -10.10 -1.96
C VAL A 291 13.76 -9.29 -1.00
N ALA A 292 13.49 -9.34 0.31
CA ALA A 292 14.31 -8.65 1.31
C ALA A 292 15.74 -9.22 1.37
N GLU A 293 15.91 -10.54 1.27
CA GLU A 293 17.22 -11.22 1.21
C GLU A 293 18.01 -10.92 -0.07
N ALA A 294 17.32 -10.51 -1.15
CA ALA A 294 18.00 -9.96 -2.31
C ALA A 294 18.51 -8.53 -2.07
N VAL A 295 17.88 -7.77 -1.16
CA VAL A 295 18.25 -6.39 -0.80
C VAL A 295 19.38 -6.34 0.22
N ALA A 296 19.43 -7.27 1.18
CA ALA A 296 20.39 -7.25 2.29
C ALA A 296 20.97 -8.64 2.57
N ASP A 297 22.17 -8.67 3.17
CA ASP A 297 22.83 -9.91 3.58
C ASP A 297 22.19 -10.50 4.85
N GLU A 298 21.72 -9.66 5.75
CA GLU A 298 20.97 -10.04 6.95
C GLU A 298 19.59 -9.41 6.95
N VAL A 299 18.55 -10.23 7.13
CA VAL A 299 17.15 -9.77 7.23
C VAL A 299 16.59 -10.11 8.61
N VAL A 300 16.23 -9.07 9.35
CA VAL A 300 15.66 -9.17 10.70
C VAL A 300 14.16 -8.87 10.64
N VAL A 301 13.33 -9.80 11.08
CA VAL A 301 11.92 -9.54 11.38
C VAL A 301 11.80 -9.41 12.89
N PRO A 302 11.39 -8.26 13.44
CA PRO A 302 11.21 -8.09 14.89
C PRO A 302 10.28 -9.14 15.48
N THR A 303 10.58 -9.64 16.67
CA THR A 303 9.74 -10.68 17.31
C THR A 303 8.39 -10.16 17.74
N GLY A 304 8.32 -8.89 18.13
CA GLY A 304 7.10 -8.17 18.50
C GLY A 304 6.32 -7.61 17.30
N TRP A 305 6.61 -8.04 16.06
CA TRP A 305 5.90 -7.53 14.91
C TRP A 305 4.40 -7.87 14.95
N GLY A 306 3.60 -6.95 14.43
CA GLY A 306 2.16 -7.10 14.34
C GLY A 306 1.55 -6.15 13.31
N CYS A 307 0.25 -5.85 13.44
CA CYS A 307 -0.35 -4.81 12.62
C CYS A 307 0.23 -3.44 13.01
N CYS A 308 0.63 -2.63 12.02
CA CYS A 308 1.09 -1.26 12.27
C CYS A 308 0.00 -0.30 12.82
N GLY A 309 -1.26 -0.73 12.89
CA GLY A 309 -2.39 0.07 13.37
C GLY A 309 -2.78 1.23 12.45
N TYR A 310 -2.08 1.43 11.33
CA TYR A 310 -2.32 2.58 10.44
C TYR A 310 -3.59 2.40 9.60
N ALA A 311 -3.88 1.18 9.13
CA ALA A 311 -5.13 0.77 8.48
C ALA A 311 -5.73 1.81 7.50
N GLY A 312 -4.95 2.21 6.52
CA GLY A 312 -5.30 3.26 5.56
C GLY A 312 -5.18 4.67 6.17
N ASP A 313 -6.27 5.22 6.69
CA ASP A 313 -6.29 6.55 7.32
C ASP A 313 -6.50 6.52 8.84
N ARG A 314 -6.73 5.34 9.45
CA ARG A 314 -6.99 5.19 10.88
C ARG A 314 -5.85 5.77 11.74
N GLY A 315 -4.61 5.50 11.38
CA GLY A 315 -3.46 6.06 12.09
C GLY A 315 -3.33 7.58 12.01
N MET A 316 -4.02 8.24 11.07
CA MET A 316 -4.14 9.71 11.01
C MET A 316 -5.35 10.23 11.79
N LEU A 317 -6.41 9.42 11.90
CA LEU A 317 -7.62 9.73 12.66
C LEU A 317 -7.41 9.47 14.16
N HIS A 318 -6.77 8.36 14.47
CA HIS A 318 -6.54 7.82 15.81
C HIS A 318 -5.06 7.44 15.99
N PRO A 319 -4.15 8.43 16.15
CA PRO A 319 -2.70 8.18 16.27
C PRO A 319 -2.34 7.25 17.42
N GLU A 320 -3.11 7.26 18.51
CA GLU A 320 -2.95 6.40 19.69
C GLU A 320 -3.04 4.90 19.37
N LEU A 321 -3.76 4.53 18.30
CA LEU A 321 -3.85 3.12 17.86
C LEU A 321 -2.52 2.63 17.31
N THR A 322 -1.89 3.44 16.45
CA THR A 322 -0.56 3.13 15.92
C THR A 322 0.45 3.02 17.05
N ASP A 323 0.46 3.99 17.99
CA ASP A 323 1.38 3.99 19.13
C ASP A 323 1.19 2.75 20.02
N GLY A 324 -0.06 2.29 20.19
CA GLY A 324 -0.37 1.06 20.92
C GLY A 324 0.06 -0.21 20.19
N ALA A 325 -0.27 -0.30 18.91
CA ALA A 325 -0.04 -1.48 18.08
C ALA A 325 1.45 -1.75 17.80
N THR A 326 2.27 -0.70 17.68
CA THR A 326 3.68 -0.80 17.26
C THR A 326 4.68 -0.78 18.41
N ARG A 327 4.22 -0.67 19.65
CA ARG A 327 5.09 -0.46 20.83
C ARG A 327 6.15 -1.54 20.99
N GLU A 328 5.78 -2.81 20.89
CA GLU A 328 6.71 -3.93 21.07
C GLU A 328 7.69 -4.01 19.92
N GLU A 329 7.21 -3.89 18.69
CA GLU A 329 8.06 -3.89 17.50
C GLU A 329 9.05 -2.70 17.49
N ALA A 330 8.60 -1.52 17.89
CA ALA A 330 9.48 -0.35 17.99
C ALA A 330 10.57 -0.54 19.06
N ALA A 331 10.28 -1.24 20.16
CA ALA A 331 11.29 -1.57 21.15
C ALA A 331 12.34 -2.56 20.62
N ASP A 332 11.90 -3.57 19.86
CA ASP A 332 12.81 -4.52 19.20
C ASP A 332 13.72 -3.82 18.19
N VAL A 333 13.15 -2.95 17.36
CA VAL A 333 13.91 -2.15 16.37
C VAL A 333 14.95 -1.25 17.06
N ALA A 334 14.59 -0.64 18.17
CA ALA A 334 15.53 0.19 18.94
C ALA A 334 16.66 -0.63 19.57
N ALA A 335 16.40 -1.87 19.95
CA ALA A 335 17.39 -2.79 20.53
C ALA A 335 18.37 -3.35 19.49
N TYR A 336 17.91 -3.52 18.24
CA TYR A 336 18.69 -4.12 17.14
C TYR A 336 18.60 -3.26 15.87
N PRO A 337 19.26 -2.09 15.83
CA PRO A 337 19.24 -1.22 14.66
C PRO A 337 19.95 -1.86 13.47
N THR A 338 19.37 -1.71 12.28
CA THR A 338 19.90 -2.21 11.02
C THR A 338 20.26 -1.05 10.06
N GLU A 339 20.95 -1.35 8.96
CA GLU A 339 21.35 -0.34 7.97
C GLU A 339 20.13 0.23 7.21
N THR A 340 19.10 -0.59 6.96
CA THR A 340 17.90 -0.17 6.21
C THR A 340 16.64 -0.79 6.79
N TYR A 341 15.49 -0.19 6.48
CA TYR A 341 14.18 -0.59 6.99
C TYR A 341 13.18 -0.71 5.86
N ALA A 342 12.45 -1.82 5.80
CA ALA A 342 11.54 -2.11 4.71
C ALA A 342 10.16 -2.58 5.15
N SER A 343 9.18 -2.28 4.32
CA SER A 343 7.86 -2.91 4.31
C SER A 343 7.38 -3.06 2.85
N CYS A 344 6.14 -3.47 2.63
CA CYS A 344 5.55 -3.63 1.29
C CYS A 344 4.19 -2.93 1.16
N ASN A 345 3.95 -1.91 1.97
CA ASN A 345 2.72 -1.14 1.92
C ASN A 345 2.94 0.26 2.50
N ARG A 346 2.64 1.30 1.72
CA ARG A 346 2.96 2.70 2.06
C ARG A 346 2.42 3.13 3.43
N THR A 347 1.22 2.72 3.81
CA THR A 347 0.66 3.08 5.12
C THR A 347 1.38 2.39 6.28
N CYS A 348 1.90 1.17 6.07
CA CYS A 348 2.73 0.50 7.07
C CYS A 348 4.11 1.16 7.18
N GLU A 349 4.72 1.56 6.06
CA GLU A 349 5.96 2.36 6.06
C GLU A 349 5.80 3.64 6.89
N MET A 350 4.68 4.36 6.72
CA MET A 350 4.36 5.56 7.49
C MET A 350 4.19 5.25 8.98
N GLY A 351 3.45 4.21 9.32
CA GLY A 351 3.21 3.78 10.70
C GLY A 351 4.49 3.39 11.41
N MET A 352 5.33 2.57 10.76
CA MET A 352 6.59 2.12 11.33
C MET A 352 7.63 3.24 11.39
N SER A 353 7.69 4.12 10.37
CA SER A 353 8.60 5.28 10.44
C SER A 353 8.25 6.20 11.60
N ARG A 354 6.96 6.42 11.86
CA ARG A 354 6.49 7.18 13.00
C ARG A 354 6.87 6.51 14.33
N ALA A 355 6.63 5.21 14.45
CA ALA A 355 6.81 4.47 15.70
C ALA A 355 8.29 4.33 16.11
N THR A 356 9.16 4.13 15.12
CA THR A 356 10.59 3.81 15.35
C THR A 356 11.52 5.01 15.17
N GLY A 357 11.07 6.07 14.50
CA GLY A 357 11.92 7.18 14.06
C GLY A 357 12.86 6.80 12.91
N GLN A 358 12.77 5.57 12.37
CA GLN A 358 13.54 5.09 11.23
C GLN A 358 12.77 5.31 9.93
N VAL A 359 13.46 5.41 8.79
CA VAL A 359 12.82 5.61 7.49
C VAL A 359 12.51 4.25 6.86
N TYR A 360 11.26 3.80 6.99
CA TYR A 360 10.78 2.61 6.30
C TYR A 360 10.43 2.92 4.85
N ARG A 361 10.89 2.06 3.94
CA ARG A 361 10.69 2.20 2.50
C ARG A 361 10.09 0.92 1.91
N HIS A 362 9.52 1.02 0.72
CA HIS A 362 9.02 -0.15 0.03
C HIS A 362 10.18 -1.07 -0.41
N VAL A 363 10.06 -2.37 -0.13
CA VAL A 363 11.14 -3.34 -0.44
C VAL A 363 11.50 -3.35 -1.93
N LEU A 364 10.51 -3.13 -2.83
CA LEU A 364 10.76 -3.04 -4.27
C LEU A 364 11.55 -1.78 -4.67
N GLU A 365 11.40 -0.66 -3.96
CA GLU A 365 12.21 0.53 -4.18
C GLU A 365 13.68 0.25 -3.81
N LEU A 366 13.88 -0.40 -2.66
CA LEU A 366 15.21 -0.79 -2.20
C LEU A 366 15.88 -1.80 -3.16
N LEU A 367 15.11 -2.71 -3.72
CA LEU A 367 15.60 -3.66 -4.72
C LEU A 367 15.95 -2.96 -6.03
N ALA A 368 15.06 -2.10 -6.55
CA ALA A 368 15.28 -1.39 -7.82
C ALA A 368 16.53 -0.50 -7.79
N GLU A 369 16.82 0.12 -6.65
CA GLU A 369 18.04 0.92 -6.47
C GLU A 369 19.33 0.10 -6.48
N ARG A 370 19.25 -1.19 -6.18
CA ARG A 370 20.39 -2.11 -6.10
C ARG A 370 20.58 -2.98 -7.34
N CYS A 371 19.56 -3.05 -8.21
CA CYS A 371 19.66 -3.76 -9.47
C CYS A 371 20.45 -2.93 -10.48
N ALA A 372 21.56 -3.49 -11.01
CA ALA A 372 22.19 -2.94 -12.19
C ALA A 372 21.37 -3.33 -13.43
N PRO A 373 21.23 -2.44 -14.43
CA PRO A 373 20.80 -2.87 -15.76
C PRO A 373 21.79 -3.95 -16.22
N GLN A 374 21.30 -5.10 -16.66
CA GLN A 374 22.16 -6.06 -17.37
C GLN A 374 22.74 -5.33 -18.57
N ASP A 375 24.06 -5.22 -18.65
CA ASP A 375 24.72 -4.66 -19.81
C ASP A 375 24.23 -5.40 -21.07
N ALA A 376 23.49 -4.69 -21.92
CA ALA A 376 22.98 -5.18 -23.20
C ALA A 376 24.13 -5.47 -24.21
N GLY A 377 25.34 -5.71 -23.70
CA GLY A 377 26.62 -5.83 -24.44
C GLY A 377 27.16 -7.23 -24.67
N ALA A 378 26.59 -8.29 -24.11
CA ALA A 378 27.22 -9.63 -24.19
C ALA A 378 26.67 -10.57 -25.28
N HIS A 379 25.71 -10.18 -26.11
CA HIS A 379 25.14 -11.01 -27.16
C HIS A 379 25.24 -10.42 -28.58
N ARG A 380 26.36 -9.78 -28.90
CA ARG A 380 26.74 -9.56 -30.32
C ARG A 380 28.19 -9.96 -30.53
N THR A 381 28.44 -11.24 -30.64
CA THR A 381 29.50 -11.84 -31.50
C THR A 381 29.45 -13.35 -31.31
N ARG A 382 28.72 -14.05 -32.18
CA ARG A 382 29.25 -15.16 -33.02
C ARG A 382 28.11 -15.70 -33.90
#